data_c8a8de49caedfbbe89c10f895ebeff76
#
_entry.id   c8a8de49caedfbbe89c10f895ebeff76
#
_cell.length_a   1.000
_cell.length_b   1.000
_cell.length_c   1.000
_cell.angle_alpha   90.00
_cell.angle_beta   90.00
_cell.angle_gamma   90.00
#
_symmetry.space_group_name_H-M   'P 1'
#
loop_
_entity.id
_entity.type
_entity.pdbx_description
1 polymer ?
#
loop_
_entity_poly.entity_id
_entity_poly.type
_entity_poly.pdbx_seq_one_letter_code
_entity_poly.pdbx_strand_id
1 'polypeptide(L)'
;MKFKYLVVFFFVITLSLFFSGYSFTKSDDFSQNSSLVTSTSQSTLTSVNSTEDQKKFFRHLYQPVFDSYRKIFSSPKDLSLIPSLYNSLNATKRPIGSWVVENSVFNSDKLRYAYVDLNEDSVEELIIGVQQSDGSYSISGFYYLENDKPLLLSEGYVAGHGGARNTTTIYKGGEVLELSWSSGTGEGRGVLYQLNPNQKAASIVKEQDIKVPGNNSLHDIFGKSESEIINIRDFDWQQFDFSGSINSSQTEQKAPWNPSKSAKLEAFIKGWGERLGQPNYKKGITGGDVGPDNLYTFGDGPSEKMNAEYSDTGLGTAQYRIVERYSNWDKFPDVHSYYFAITNTGEAIVFHSPTTNGGVMYLKPTENTEIQAEFKRLVEEE
;
A
#
# COMPACT_ATOMS: atom_id res chain seq x y z
N MET A 1 -0.79 37.84 -42.02
CA MET A 1 -0.67 36.68 -41.12
C MET A 1 -1.94 36.57 -40.32
N LYS A 2 -2.76 35.53 -40.55
CA LYS A 2 -4.10 35.39 -39.95
C LYS A 2 -4.01 34.49 -38.73
N PHE A 3 -4.33 35.03 -37.55
CA PHE A 3 -4.54 34.24 -36.32
C PHE A 3 -5.88 33.52 -36.39
N LYS A 4 -5.86 32.22 -36.21
CA LYS A 4 -7.06 31.38 -36.02
C LYS A 4 -7.30 31.19 -34.53
N TYR A 5 -8.43 31.68 -34.05
CA TYR A 5 -8.94 31.38 -32.70
C TYR A 5 -9.54 29.99 -32.66
N LEU A 6 -9.09 29.16 -31.73
CA LEU A 6 -9.71 27.87 -31.40
C LEU A 6 -10.74 28.10 -30.27
N VAL A 7 -11.98 27.89 -30.57
CA VAL A 7 -13.10 27.96 -29.60
C VAL A 7 -13.26 26.57 -28.99
N VAL A 8 -13.10 26.46 -27.68
CA VAL A 8 -13.39 25.25 -26.92
C VAL A 8 -14.80 25.32 -26.36
N PHE A 9 -15.68 24.42 -26.78
CA PHE A 9 -17.03 24.29 -26.25
C PHE A 9 -17.01 23.48 -24.96
N PHE A 10 -17.47 24.08 -23.86
CA PHE A 10 -17.82 23.39 -22.64
C PHE A 10 -19.24 22.82 -22.74
N PHE A 11 -19.36 21.51 -22.61
CA PHE A 11 -20.66 20.86 -22.42
C PHE A 11 -20.94 20.77 -20.91
N VAL A 12 -21.96 21.49 -20.47
CA VAL A 12 -22.53 21.37 -19.14
C VAL A 12 -23.65 20.34 -19.21
N ILE A 13 -23.46 19.21 -18.54
CA ILE A 13 -24.53 18.21 -18.35
C ILE A 13 -25.16 18.46 -16.98
N THR A 14 -26.38 18.95 -16.98
CA THR A 14 -27.23 19.05 -15.79
C THR A 14 -27.89 17.69 -15.53
N LEU A 15 -27.56 17.06 -14.39
CA LEU A 15 -28.21 15.84 -13.95
C LEU A 15 -29.38 16.20 -13.01
N SER A 16 -30.59 15.90 -13.43
CA SER A 16 -31.81 16.10 -12.64
C SER A 16 -32.00 14.96 -11.64
N LEU A 17 -32.11 15.30 -10.36
CA LEU A 17 -32.42 14.38 -9.26
C LEU A 17 -33.95 14.14 -9.21
N PHE A 18 -34.38 12.91 -9.39
CA PHE A 18 -35.71 12.45 -9.02
C PHE A 18 -35.69 11.91 -7.59
N PHE A 19 -36.35 12.58 -6.69
CA PHE A 19 -36.70 12.08 -5.37
C PHE A 19 -37.98 11.23 -5.48
N SER A 20 -37.90 9.97 -5.11
CA SER A 20 -39.06 9.09 -4.87
C SER A 20 -39.14 8.81 -3.38
N GLY A 21 -40.10 9.40 -2.73
CA GLY A 21 -40.36 9.15 -1.30
C GLY A 21 -41.07 7.81 -1.10
N TYR A 22 -40.63 7.06 -0.11
CA TYR A 22 -41.40 5.95 0.46
C TYR A 22 -41.67 6.22 1.92
N SER A 23 -42.97 6.28 2.23
CA SER A 23 -43.51 6.42 3.57
C SER A 23 -43.49 5.09 4.29
N PHE A 24 -42.95 5.08 5.51
CA PHE A 24 -43.06 3.95 6.46
C PHE A 24 -44.35 4.11 7.27
N THR A 25 -45.24 3.13 7.19
CA THR A 25 -46.31 2.94 8.16
C THR A 25 -45.88 1.99 9.27
N LYS A 26 -46.13 2.45 10.49
CA LYS A 26 -46.02 1.70 11.74
C LYS A 26 -47.17 0.68 11.85
N SER A 27 -46.89 -0.53 12.34
CA SER A 27 -47.91 -1.33 13.01
C SER A 27 -47.28 -2.14 14.16
N ASP A 28 -48.01 -2.15 15.25
CA ASP A 28 -47.66 -2.61 16.58
C ASP A 28 -47.84 -4.12 16.78
N ASP A 29 -47.13 -4.61 17.76
CA ASP A 29 -47.39 -5.75 18.68
C ASP A 29 -47.94 -7.09 18.16
N PHE A 30 -47.19 -8.13 18.46
CA PHE A 30 -47.72 -9.32 19.16
C PHE A 30 -46.58 -10.10 19.82
N SER A 31 -46.68 -10.27 21.16
CA SER A 31 -45.85 -11.16 21.97
C SER A 31 -46.42 -12.56 21.92
N GLN A 32 -45.56 -13.59 21.77
CA GLN A 32 -45.75 -14.87 22.47
C GLN A 32 -44.46 -15.73 22.50
N ASN A 33 -44.20 -16.25 23.69
CA ASN A 33 -43.17 -17.21 24.06
C ASN A 33 -43.25 -18.52 23.27
N SER A 34 -42.09 -19.02 22.83
CA SER A 34 -41.83 -20.47 22.89
C SER A 34 -40.31 -20.74 22.90
N SER A 35 -39.87 -21.41 23.95
CA SER A 35 -38.54 -21.94 24.19
C SER A 35 -38.21 -23.03 23.17
N LEU A 36 -37.12 -22.82 22.39
CA LEU A 36 -36.47 -23.92 21.69
C LEU A 36 -34.94 -23.78 21.90
N VAL A 37 -34.41 -24.82 22.52
CA VAL A 37 -32.99 -25.06 22.76
C VAL A 37 -32.31 -25.20 21.39
N THR A 38 -31.49 -24.22 21.02
CA THR A 38 -30.61 -24.33 19.87
C THR A 38 -29.17 -24.38 20.38
N SER A 39 -28.55 -25.51 20.15
CA SER A 39 -27.13 -25.76 20.38
C SER A 39 -26.31 -24.75 19.58
N THR A 40 -25.75 -23.79 20.27
CA THR A 40 -24.81 -22.80 19.70
C THR A 40 -23.45 -23.45 19.55
N SER A 41 -23.08 -23.76 18.31
CA SER A 41 -21.69 -23.98 17.95
C SER A 41 -20.97 -22.63 18.07
N GLN A 42 -20.34 -22.40 19.21
CA GLN A 42 -19.39 -21.31 19.38
C GLN A 42 -18.17 -21.61 18.50
N SER A 43 -18.12 -21.00 17.32
CA SER A 43 -16.86 -20.75 16.64
C SER A 43 -16.06 -19.79 17.52
N THR A 44 -15.02 -20.29 18.13
CA THR A 44 -14.02 -19.50 18.87
C THR A 44 -13.32 -18.57 17.89
N LEU A 45 -13.87 -17.38 17.69
CA LEU A 45 -13.10 -16.22 17.26
C LEU A 45 -12.13 -15.94 18.40
N THR A 46 -10.86 -16.33 18.20
CA THR A 46 -9.78 -15.91 19.08
C THR A 46 -9.72 -14.40 18.99
N SER A 47 -10.25 -13.71 19.99
CA SER A 47 -10.15 -12.28 20.13
C SER A 47 -8.67 -11.92 20.23
N VAL A 48 -8.17 -11.16 19.26
CA VAL A 48 -6.90 -10.42 19.33
C VAL A 48 -7.07 -9.45 20.50
N ASN A 49 -6.57 -9.79 21.68
CA ASN A 49 -6.95 -9.18 22.95
C ASN A 49 -5.79 -8.47 23.63
N SER A 50 -4.87 -7.81 22.85
CA SER A 50 -3.99 -6.83 23.47
C SER A 50 -3.88 -5.60 22.57
N THR A 51 -3.82 -4.43 23.17
CA THR A 51 -3.52 -3.14 22.49
C THR A 51 -2.21 -3.24 21.68
N GLU A 52 -1.29 -4.08 22.13
CA GLU A 52 -0.01 -4.31 21.48
C GLU A 52 -0.15 -5.13 20.17
N ASP A 53 -1.03 -6.10 20.12
CA ASP A 53 -1.25 -6.89 18.91
C ASP A 53 -1.97 -6.06 17.83
N GLN A 54 -2.85 -5.13 18.23
CA GLN A 54 -3.46 -4.18 17.32
C GLN A 54 -2.41 -3.21 16.73
N LYS A 55 -1.52 -2.66 17.56
CA LYS A 55 -0.41 -1.83 17.08
C LYS A 55 0.47 -2.57 16.07
N LYS A 56 0.84 -3.81 16.37
CA LYS A 56 1.60 -4.66 15.47
C LYS A 56 0.90 -4.86 14.13
N PHE A 57 -0.40 -5.11 14.15
CA PHE A 57 -1.20 -5.25 12.95
C PHE A 57 -1.14 -3.98 12.09
N PHE A 58 -1.44 -2.81 12.66
CA PHE A 58 -1.41 -1.55 11.91
C PHE A 58 0.00 -1.19 11.41
N ARG A 59 1.04 -1.40 12.21
CA ARG A 59 2.44 -1.21 11.78
C ARG A 59 2.81 -2.09 10.59
N HIS A 60 2.28 -3.31 10.53
CA HIS A 60 2.51 -4.21 9.41
C HIS A 60 1.93 -3.68 8.09
N LEU A 61 0.83 -2.92 8.13
CA LEU A 61 0.23 -2.31 6.95
C LEU A 61 1.16 -1.30 6.24
N TYR A 62 2.17 -0.77 6.95
CA TYR A 62 3.19 0.10 6.35
C TYR A 62 4.31 -0.67 5.63
N GLN A 63 4.28 -1.99 5.58
CA GLN A 63 5.33 -2.79 4.92
C GLN A 63 5.62 -2.35 3.47
N PRO A 64 4.62 -1.97 2.62
CA PRO A 64 4.89 -1.47 1.27
C PRO A 64 5.75 -0.21 1.24
N VAL A 65 5.65 0.66 2.26
CA VAL A 65 6.51 1.83 2.40
C VAL A 65 7.95 1.39 2.69
N PHE A 66 8.15 0.50 3.67
CA PHE A 66 9.48 -0.05 3.99
C PHE A 66 10.13 -0.76 2.81
N ASP A 67 9.37 -1.50 2.01
CA ASP A 67 9.87 -2.14 0.80
C ASP A 67 10.34 -1.12 -0.24
N SER A 68 9.68 0.02 -0.34
CA SER A 68 10.10 1.12 -1.18
C SER A 68 11.41 1.73 -0.69
N TYR A 69 11.55 1.96 0.62
CA TYR A 69 12.81 2.45 1.22
C TYR A 69 13.95 1.45 1.08
N ARG A 70 13.70 0.15 1.24
CA ARG A 70 14.70 -0.90 0.98
C ARG A 70 15.23 -0.82 -0.45
N LYS A 71 14.34 -0.66 -1.43
CA LYS A 71 14.73 -0.50 -2.84
C LYS A 71 15.54 0.78 -3.07
N ILE A 72 15.17 1.88 -2.44
CA ILE A 72 15.92 3.15 -2.50
C ILE A 72 17.32 2.97 -1.90
N PHE A 73 17.47 2.34 -0.75
CA PHE A 73 18.74 2.16 -0.06
C PHE A 73 19.72 1.27 -0.83
N SER A 74 19.19 0.31 -1.61
CA SER A 74 19.98 -0.54 -2.48
C SER A 74 20.34 0.11 -3.82
N SER A 75 19.80 1.29 -4.12
CA SER A 75 20.03 1.99 -5.40
C SER A 75 21.32 2.82 -5.35
N PRO A 76 22.04 2.96 -6.50
CA PRO A 76 23.20 3.83 -6.57
C PRO A 76 22.86 5.28 -6.24
N LYS A 77 23.79 5.98 -5.58
CA LYS A 77 23.67 7.42 -5.26
C LYS A 77 23.96 8.27 -6.49
N ASP A 78 23.06 8.26 -7.47
CA ASP A 78 23.21 8.96 -8.75
C ASP A 78 21.91 9.71 -9.08
N LEU A 79 22.00 11.04 -9.19
CA LEU A 79 20.87 11.91 -9.54
C LEU A 79 20.21 11.54 -10.88
N SER A 80 20.98 11.07 -11.85
CA SER A 80 20.46 10.71 -13.17
C SER A 80 19.52 9.51 -13.13
N LEU A 81 19.61 8.69 -12.09
CA LEU A 81 18.78 7.49 -11.90
C LEU A 81 17.48 7.78 -11.11
N ILE A 82 17.37 8.94 -10.43
CA ILE A 82 16.21 9.26 -9.60
C ILE A 82 14.88 9.19 -10.35
N PRO A 83 14.72 9.78 -11.56
CA PRO A 83 13.45 9.69 -12.30
C PRO A 83 13.07 8.24 -12.62
N SER A 84 14.04 7.42 -12.99
CA SER A 84 13.84 6.01 -13.32
C SER A 84 13.43 5.20 -12.08
N LEU A 85 14.09 5.44 -10.95
CA LEU A 85 13.78 4.82 -9.66
C LEU A 85 12.37 5.23 -9.19
N TYR A 86 12.04 6.52 -9.22
CA TYR A 86 10.73 7.04 -8.87
C TYR A 86 9.62 6.40 -9.71
N ASN A 87 9.77 6.38 -11.04
CA ASN A 87 8.80 5.74 -11.93
C ASN A 87 8.63 4.25 -11.64
N SER A 88 9.73 3.55 -11.36
CA SER A 88 9.72 2.13 -11.00
C SER A 88 8.96 1.86 -9.69
N LEU A 89 9.10 2.73 -8.68
CA LEU A 89 8.37 2.62 -7.42
C LEU A 89 6.88 2.92 -7.61
N ASN A 90 6.54 3.95 -8.37
CA ASN A 90 5.14 4.33 -8.60
C ASN A 90 4.40 3.41 -9.58
N ALA A 91 5.11 2.73 -10.50
CA ALA A 91 4.51 1.70 -11.35
C ALA A 91 3.87 0.56 -10.55
N THR A 92 4.35 0.33 -9.33
CA THR A 92 3.77 -0.65 -8.39
C THR A 92 2.70 -0.05 -7.46
N LYS A 93 2.24 1.17 -7.72
CA LYS A 93 1.28 1.92 -6.88
C LYS A 93 1.72 2.05 -5.41
N ARG A 94 3.02 2.15 -5.17
CA ARG A 94 3.56 2.34 -3.82
C ARG A 94 3.44 3.80 -3.40
N PRO A 95 3.05 4.08 -2.16
CA PRO A 95 2.84 5.44 -1.67
C PRO A 95 4.17 6.12 -1.35
N ILE A 96 4.84 6.67 -2.36
CA ILE A 96 6.10 7.41 -2.18
C ILE A 96 6.16 8.61 -3.11
N GLY A 97 6.61 9.76 -2.59
CA GLY A 97 6.78 11.00 -3.36
C GLY A 97 8.14 11.09 -4.05
N SER A 98 8.25 11.91 -5.10
CA SER A 98 9.51 12.10 -5.84
C SER A 98 10.62 12.68 -4.96
N TRP A 99 10.26 13.60 -4.08
CA TRP A 99 11.21 14.26 -3.18
C TRP A 99 11.65 13.34 -2.05
N VAL A 100 10.75 12.48 -1.56
CA VAL A 100 11.12 11.40 -0.63
C VAL A 100 12.19 10.51 -1.26
N VAL A 101 12.01 10.11 -2.53
CA VAL A 101 13.00 9.26 -3.23
C VAL A 101 14.35 9.96 -3.32
N GLU A 102 14.39 11.21 -3.83
CA GLU A 102 15.61 11.97 -3.97
C GLU A 102 16.33 12.17 -2.63
N ASN A 103 15.60 12.64 -1.61
CA ASN A 103 16.16 12.86 -0.28
C ASN A 103 16.71 11.55 0.33
N SER A 104 15.98 10.45 0.18
CA SER A 104 16.34 9.16 0.75
C SER A 104 17.58 8.54 0.11
N VAL A 105 17.78 8.70 -1.20
CA VAL A 105 18.99 8.21 -1.89
C VAL A 105 20.25 8.86 -1.32
N PHE A 106 20.21 10.17 -1.04
CA PHE A 106 21.39 10.91 -0.58
C PHE A 106 21.61 10.90 0.93
N ASN A 107 20.54 10.73 1.72
CA ASN A 107 20.58 10.77 3.17
C ASN A 107 20.21 9.41 3.81
N SER A 108 20.42 8.31 3.12
CA SER A 108 20.02 6.98 3.59
C SER A 108 20.60 6.61 4.97
N ASP A 109 21.81 7.07 5.27
CA ASP A 109 22.49 6.88 6.56
C ASP A 109 21.88 7.71 7.71
N LYS A 110 21.18 8.80 7.39
CA LYS A 110 20.54 9.72 8.34
C LYS A 110 19.04 9.47 8.50
N LEU A 111 18.44 8.63 7.65
CA LEU A 111 17.04 8.34 7.74
C LEU A 111 16.70 7.54 8.97
N ARG A 112 15.60 7.94 9.61
CA ARG A 112 14.99 7.27 10.77
C ARG A 112 13.50 7.20 10.54
N TYR A 113 12.83 6.32 11.25
CA TYR A 113 11.37 6.27 11.25
C TYR A 113 10.84 6.23 12.68
N ALA A 114 9.61 6.69 12.85
CA ALA A 114 8.89 6.59 14.11
C ALA A 114 7.41 6.29 13.83
N TYR A 115 6.78 5.59 14.78
CA TYR A 115 5.34 5.40 14.82
C TYR A 115 4.74 6.26 15.92
N VAL A 116 3.72 7.03 15.60
CA VAL A 116 3.08 7.96 16.54
C VAL A 116 1.58 8.02 16.26
N ASP A 117 0.75 7.80 17.27
CA ASP A 117 -0.70 8.01 17.20
C ASP A 117 -0.99 9.51 17.47
N LEU A 118 -1.18 10.27 16.40
CA LEU A 118 -1.30 11.74 16.46
C LEU A 118 -2.73 12.24 16.67
N ASN A 119 -3.72 11.45 16.29
CA ASN A 119 -5.13 11.78 16.41
C ASN A 119 -5.85 10.99 17.51
N GLU A 120 -5.08 10.22 18.31
CA GLU A 120 -5.54 9.43 19.46
C GLU A 120 -6.64 8.40 19.11
N ASP A 121 -6.56 7.81 17.89
CA ASP A 121 -7.51 6.79 17.43
C ASP A 121 -7.01 5.35 17.60
N SER A 122 -5.84 5.17 18.18
CA SER A 122 -5.12 3.90 18.38
C SER A 122 -4.52 3.31 17.10
N VAL A 123 -4.52 4.04 15.99
CA VAL A 123 -3.83 3.70 14.74
C VAL A 123 -2.65 4.65 14.59
N GLU A 124 -1.43 4.11 14.67
CA GLU A 124 -0.23 4.95 14.61
C GLU A 124 0.08 5.36 13.16
N GLU A 125 0.44 6.64 12.96
CA GLU A 125 1.05 7.14 11.73
C GLU A 125 2.52 6.73 11.65
N LEU A 126 3.03 6.60 10.41
CA LEU A 126 4.45 6.35 10.14
C LEU A 126 5.12 7.64 9.66
N ILE A 127 6.13 8.08 10.40
CA ILE A 127 6.89 9.28 10.08
C ILE A 127 8.32 8.90 9.71
N ILE A 128 8.78 9.40 8.56
CA ILE A 128 10.17 9.25 8.14
C ILE A 128 10.87 10.59 8.35
N GLY A 129 11.95 10.57 9.12
CA GLY A 129 12.75 11.75 9.45
C GLY A 129 14.18 11.66 8.97
N VAL A 130 14.80 12.79 8.70
CA VAL A 130 16.22 12.93 8.45
C VAL A 130 16.87 13.52 9.70
N GLN A 131 17.78 12.77 10.31
CA GLN A 131 18.54 13.22 11.47
C GLN A 131 19.57 14.28 11.04
N GLN A 132 19.54 15.43 11.69
CA GLN A 132 20.48 16.52 11.45
C GLN A 132 21.74 16.37 12.34
N SER A 133 22.79 17.12 12.02
CA SER A 133 24.07 17.07 12.76
C SER A 133 23.95 17.53 14.21
N ASP A 134 22.95 18.36 14.53
CA ASP A 134 22.65 18.84 15.88
C ASP A 134 21.74 17.92 16.67
N GLY A 135 21.41 16.73 16.12
CA GLY A 135 20.51 15.76 16.72
C GLY A 135 19.02 16.10 16.55
N SER A 136 18.67 17.18 15.85
CA SER A 136 17.29 17.47 15.48
C SER A 136 16.85 16.58 14.30
N TYR A 137 15.56 16.62 13.98
CA TYR A 137 14.97 15.89 12.86
C TYR A 137 14.20 16.84 11.95
N SER A 138 14.22 16.56 10.65
CA SER A 138 13.28 17.12 9.69
C SER A 138 12.45 15.98 9.09
N ILE A 139 11.14 16.19 8.96
CA ILE A 139 10.26 15.18 8.37
C ILE A 139 10.54 15.12 6.87
N SER A 140 10.80 13.91 6.36
CA SER A 140 10.98 13.63 4.94
C SER A 140 9.73 13.05 4.30
N GLY A 141 8.97 12.26 5.06
CA GLY A 141 7.72 11.67 4.61
C GLY A 141 6.78 11.43 5.79
N PHE A 142 5.52 11.77 5.62
CA PHE A 142 4.46 11.55 6.58
C PHE A 142 3.40 10.65 5.96
N TYR A 143 3.20 9.47 6.55
CA TYR A 143 2.27 8.47 6.07
C TYR A 143 1.20 8.19 7.09
N TYR A 144 -0.03 7.99 6.63
CA TYR A 144 -1.17 7.55 7.41
C TYR A 144 -1.87 6.37 6.74
N LEU A 145 -2.74 5.67 7.46
CA LEU A 145 -3.55 4.60 6.89
C LEU A 145 -4.92 5.12 6.43
N GLU A 146 -5.31 4.74 5.23
CA GLU A 146 -6.66 4.93 4.73
C GLU A 146 -7.20 3.59 4.20
N ASN A 147 -8.25 3.06 4.84
CA ASN A 147 -8.81 1.76 4.50
C ASN A 147 -7.73 0.66 4.40
N ASP A 148 -6.92 0.52 5.46
CA ASP A 148 -5.81 -0.43 5.57
C ASP A 148 -4.68 -0.24 4.53
N LYS A 149 -4.61 0.92 3.91
CA LYS A 149 -3.57 1.25 2.92
C LYS A 149 -2.73 2.42 3.38
N PRO A 150 -1.40 2.32 3.34
CA PRO A 150 -0.54 3.44 3.66
C PRO A 150 -0.54 4.46 2.51
N LEU A 151 -0.80 5.72 2.85
CA LEU A 151 -0.78 6.85 1.93
C LEU A 151 0.22 7.90 2.41
N LEU A 152 0.95 8.51 1.48
CA LEU A 152 1.77 9.68 1.74
C LEU A 152 0.87 10.91 1.85
N LEU A 153 0.84 11.55 3.01
CA LEU A 153 0.08 12.78 3.23
C LEU A 153 0.91 14.01 2.89
N SER A 154 2.16 14.02 3.32
CA SER A 154 3.06 15.17 3.18
C SER A 154 4.51 14.71 3.07
N GLU A 155 5.32 15.48 2.35
CA GLU A 155 6.76 15.22 2.24
C GLU A 155 7.56 16.50 2.55
N GLY A 156 8.72 16.33 3.19
CA GLY A 156 9.64 17.43 3.49
C GLY A 156 10.90 17.34 2.66
N TYR A 157 11.30 18.46 2.04
CA TYR A 157 12.45 18.46 1.16
C TYR A 157 13.10 19.83 0.97
N VAL A 158 14.43 19.83 0.77
CA VAL A 158 15.19 21.01 0.38
C VAL A 158 16.03 20.68 -0.86
N ALA A 159 15.62 21.16 -2.03
CA ALA A 159 16.37 20.98 -3.25
C ALA A 159 17.64 21.83 -3.27
N GLY A 160 18.79 21.19 -3.49
CA GLY A 160 20.05 21.88 -3.70
C GLY A 160 20.09 22.67 -5.02
N HIS A 161 19.50 22.10 -6.07
CA HIS A 161 19.36 22.72 -7.40
C HIS A 161 17.88 22.99 -7.67
N GLY A 162 17.53 24.18 -8.12
CA GLY A 162 16.14 24.54 -8.46
C GLY A 162 15.34 25.23 -7.35
N GLY A 163 15.85 25.28 -6.14
CA GLY A 163 15.31 26.14 -5.07
C GLY A 163 13.96 25.72 -4.50
N ALA A 164 13.43 24.52 -4.82
CA ALA A 164 12.22 24.02 -4.21
C ALA A 164 12.43 23.73 -2.72
N ARG A 165 11.43 24.06 -1.92
CA ARG A 165 11.40 23.83 -0.47
C ARG A 165 10.06 23.23 -0.11
N ASN A 166 10.09 22.23 0.77
CA ASN A 166 8.89 21.64 1.34
C ASN A 166 9.13 21.34 2.81
N THR A 167 8.17 21.64 3.67
CA THR A 167 8.25 21.33 5.10
C THR A 167 6.93 20.74 5.58
N THR A 168 7.05 19.81 6.51
CA THR A 168 5.92 19.22 7.21
C THR A 168 6.03 19.59 8.69
N THR A 169 4.97 20.18 9.24
CA THR A 169 4.85 20.49 10.66
C THR A 169 3.65 19.75 11.23
N ILE A 170 3.81 19.12 12.39
CA ILE A 170 2.77 18.34 13.05
C ILE A 170 2.27 19.12 14.27
N TYR A 171 0.96 19.20 14.43
CA TYR A 171 0.30 19.83 15.56
C TYR A 171 -0.47 18.82 16.40
N LYS A 172 -0.72 19.19 17.65
CA LYS A 172 -1.58 18.43 18.56
C LYS A 172 -2.96 18.22 17.95
N GLY A 173 -3.56 17.05 18.20
CA GLY A 173 -4.88 16.71 17.69
C GLY A 173 -4.90 16.22 16.24
N GLY A 174 -3.76 15.77 15.70
CA GLY A 174 -3.69 15.12 14.39
C GLY A 174 -3.75 16.09 13.20
N GLU A 175 -3.38 17.35 13.37
CA GLU A 175 -3.27 18.28 12.25
C GLU A 175 -1.84 18.30 11.69
N VAL A 176 -1.73 18.38 10.36
CA VAL A 176 -0.46 18.36 9.63
C VAL A 176 -0.44 19.51 8.62
N LEU A 177 0.53 20.41 8.75
CA LEU A 177 0.75 21.51 7.83
C LEU A 177 1.88 21.18 6.87
N GLU A 178 1.56 21.13 5.59
CA GLU A 178 2.54 21.08 4.50
C GLU A 178 2.72 22.47 3.91
N LEU A 179 3.98 22.93 3.82
CA LEU A 179 4.35 24.18 3.16
C LEU A 179 5.30 23.88 2.01
N SER A 180 4.98 24.36 0.83
CA SER A 180 5.80 24.23 -0.39
C SER A 180 6.04 25.60 -1.00
N TRP A 181 7.31 25.94 -1.28
CA TRP A 181 7.64 27.22 -1.88
C TRP A 181 8.94 27.18 -2.70
N SER A 182 9.13 28.19 -3.57
CA SER A 182 10.37 28.43 -4.27
C SER A 182 11.28 29.37 -3.46
N SER A 183 12.51 28.97 -3.16
CA SER A 183 13.46 29.84 -2.45
C SER A 183 13.88 31.07 -3.25
N GLY A 184 13.76 31.04 -4.59
CA GLY A 184 14.09 32.15 -5.45
C GLY A 184 13.06 33.27 -5.44
N THR A 185 11.77 32.93 -5.48
CA THR A 185 10.68 33.89 -5.44
C THR A 185 10.04 34.02 -4.06
N GLY A 186 10.17 33.01 -3.21
CA GLY A 186 9.47 32.91 -1.93
C GLY A 186 7.99 32.58 -2.08
N GLU A 187 7.48 32.47 -3.30
CA GLU A 187 6.09 32.15 -3.56
C GLU A 187 5.84 30.66 -3.39
N GLY A 188 4.71 30.31 -2.80
CA GLY A 188 4.36 28.94 -2.50
C GLY A 188 2.93 28.77 -2.04
N ARG A 189 2.63 27.58 -1.52
CA ARG A 189 1.33 27.17 -1.06
C ARG A 189 1.47 26.40 0.25
N GLY A 190 0.51 26.57 1.13
CA GLY A 190 0.39 25.76 2.35
C GLY A 190 -0.94 25.03 2.36
N VAL A 191 -0.94 23.83 2.91
CA VAL A 191 -2.13 23.01 3.11
C VAL A 191 -2.11 22.48 4.54
N LEU A 192 -3.14 22.80 5.31
CA LEU A 192 -3.37 22.24 6.64
C LEU A 192 -4.35 21.09 6.50
N TYR A 193 -3.91 19.91 6.89
CA TYR A 193 -4.71 18.69 6.90
C TYR A 193 -5.17 18.36 8.32
N GLN A 194 -6.31 17.68 8.45
CA GLN A 194 -6.74 16.98 9.64
C GLN A 194 -6.76 15.49 9.38
N LEU A 195 -6.06 14.72 10.21
CA LEU A 195 -6.20 13.27 10.24
C LEU A 195 -7.55 12.90 10.85
N ASN A 196 -8.32 12.14 10.11
CA ASN A 196 -9.63 11.68 10.57
C ASN A 196 -9.50 10.28 11.21
N PRO A 197 -10.19 10.03 12.32
CA PRO A 197 -10.08 8.76 13.03
C PRO A 197 -10.64 7.58 12.21
N ASN A 198 -10.26 6.36 12.62
CA ASN A 198 -10.70 5.10 12.02
C ASN A 198 -10.29 4.97 10.55
N GLN A 199 -9.06 5.36 10.24
CA GLN A 199 -8.47 5.24 8.89
C GLN A 199 -9.33 5.89 7.79
N LYS A 200 -9.96 6.99 8.07
CA LYS A 200 -10.65 7.79 7.06
C LYS A 200 -9.66 8.72 6.36
N ALA A 201 -10.00 9.07 5.11
CA ALA A 201 -9.23 10.04 4.36
C ALA A 201 -8.98 11.32 5.16
N ALA A 202 -7.74 11.80 5.15
CA ALA A 202 -7.41 13.09 5.74
C ALA A 202 -8.19 14.20 5.04
N SER A 203 -8.69 15.18 5.78
CA SER A 203 -9.42 16.31 5.23
C SER A 203 -8.58 17.58 5.19
N ILE A 204 -8.77 18.39 4.16
CA ILE A 204 -8.16 19.71 4.07
C ILE A 204 -8.96 20.67 4.95
N VAL A 205 -8.29 21.21 5.98
CA VAL A 205 -8.86 22.25 6.86
C VAL A 205 -8.71 23.63 6.23
N LYS A 206 -7.52 23.90 5.71
CA LYS A 206 -7.21 25.17 5.06
C LYS A 206 -6.15 25.02 4.01
N GLU A 207 -6.31 25.76 2.93
CA GLU A 207 -5.36 25.84 1.86
C GLU A 207 -5.18 27.31 1.49
N GLN A 208 -3.92 27.75 1.30
CA GLN A 208 -3.62 29.15 1.03
C GLN A 208 -2.27 29.34 0.34
N ASP A 209 -2.18 30.32 -0.56
CA ASP A 209 -0.91 30.80 -1.09
C ASP A 209 -0.11 31.52 -0.01
N ILE A 210 1.19 31.31 -0.01
CA ILE A 210 2.13 31.87 0.95
C ILE A 210 3.27 32.63 0.26
N LYS A 211 3.92 33.52 1.03
CA LYS A 211 5.14 34.21 0.65
C LYS A 211 6.19 34.04 1.74
N VAL A 212 7.40 33.59 1.37
CA VAL A 212 8.51 33.36 2.29
C VAL A 212 9.74 34.17 1.83
N PRO A 213 10.36 35.03 2.69
CA PRO A 213 9.84 35.43 4.00
C PRO A 213 8.58 36.30 3.88
N GLY A 214 7.66 36.10 4.80
CA GLY A 214 6.44 36.90 4.94
C GLY A 214 6.52 37.84 6.13
N ASN A 215 5.51 38.70 6.25
CA ASN A 215 5.37 39.62 7.38
C ASN A 215 4.76 38.93 8.62
N ASN A 216 4.09 37.80 8.41
CA ASN A 216 3.43 37.02 9.47
C ASN A 216 4.12 35.65 9.61
N SER A 217 4.02 35.07 10.80
CA SER A 217 4.38 33.68 11.01
C SER A 217 3.56 32.80 10.07
N LEU A 218 4.21 31.82 9.42
CA LEU A 218 3.51 30.88 8.55
C LEU A 218 2.48 30.04 9.32
N HIS A 219 2.71 29.81 10.63
CA HIS A 219 1.76 29.12 11.50
C HIS A 219 0.49 29.95 11.72
N ASP A 220 0.65 31.28 11.97
CA ASP A 220 -0.48 32.20 12.20
C ASP A 220 -1.40 32.29 10.98
N ILE A 221 -0.83 32.23 9.77
CA ILE A 221 -1.61 32.22 8.51
C ILE A 221 -2.59 31.05 8.51
N PHE A 222 -2.23 29.92 9.12
CA PHE A 222 -3.09 28.73 9.22
C PHE A 222 -3.87 28.66 10.52
N GLY A 223 -3.82 29.71 11.35
CA GLY A 223 -4.53 29.77 12.64
C GLY A 223 -3.91 28.86 13.70
N LYS A 224 -2.61 28.57 13.58
CA LYS A 224 -1.85 27.71 14.49
C LYS A 224 -0.84 28.52 15.28
N SER A 225 -0.58 28.10 16.51
CA SER A 225 0.49 28.68 17.35
C SER A 225 1.66 27.70 17.48
N GLU A 226 2.83 28.26 17.75
CA GLU A 226 4.04 27.45 18.01
C GLU A 226 3.87 26.49 19.20
N SER A 227 3.02 26.85 20.19
CA SER A 227 2.75 26.01 21.36
C SER A 227 1.94 24.75 21.06
N GLU A 228 1.29 24.69 19.89
CA GLU A 228 0.56 23.52 19.40
C GLU A 228 1.47 22.55 18.64
N ILE A 229 2.67 22.99 18.24
CA ILE A 229 3.62 22.14 17.50
C ILE A 229 4.08 20.99 18.39
N ILE A 230 4.04 19.79 17.83
CA ILE A 230 4.58 18.60 18.50
C ILE A 230 6.12 18.61 18.32
N ASN A 231 6.82 18.44 19.44
CA ASN A 231 8.28 18.30 19.41
C ASN A 231 8.65 16.90 18.89
N ILE A 232 9.01 16.81 17.63
CA ILE A 232 9.35 15.54 16.99
C ILE A 232 10.67 14.92 17.50
N ARG A 233 11.49 15.66 18.28
CA ARG A 233 12.69 15.09 18.94
C ARG A 233 12.33 13.99 19.94
N ASP A 234 11.16 14.08 20.55
CA ASP A 234 10.70 13.19 21.61
C ASP A 234 10.11 11.87 21.08
N PHE A 235 10.06 11.71 19.75
CA PHE A 235 9.60 10.49 19.13
C PHE A 235 10.61 9.36 19.30
N ASP A 236 10.12 8.12 19.36
CA ASP A 236 10.96 6.92 19.40
C ASP A 236 11.52 6.63 17.99
N TRP A 237 12.56 7.40 17.62
CA TRP A 237 13.20 7.29 16.33
C TRP A 237 14.01 6.02 16.19
N GLN A 238 13.66 5.20 15.23
CA GLN A 238 14.29 3.94 14.90
C GLN A 238 15.12 4.04 13.62
N GLN A 239 16.21 3.27 13.59
CA GLN A 239 17.06 3.17 12.40
C GLN A 239 16.46 2.16 11.43
N PHE A 240 16.51 2.47 10.13
CA PHE A 240 16.24 1.46 9.12
C PHE A 240 17.31 0.38 9.16
N ASP A 241 16.94 -0.84 9.42
CA ASP A 241 17.81 -2.00 9.33
C ASP A 241 17.38 -2.86 8.14
N PHE A 242 18.12 -2.73 7.05
CA PHE A 242 17.97 -3.58 5.88
C PHE A 242 19.14 -4.54 5.67
N SER A 243 20.14 -4.53 6.58
CA SER A 243 21.37 -5.34 6.48
C SER A 243 21.22 -6.74 7.04
N GLY A 244 20.23 -6.96 7.83
CA GLY A 244 19.83 -8.26 8.37
C GLY A 244 18.31 -8.33 8.40
N SER A 245 17.80 -9.53 8.32
CA SER A 245 16.40 -9.81 8.62
C SER A 245 15.89 -8.88 9.70
N ILE A 246 14.74 -8.26 9.48
CA ILE A 246 14.07 -7.41 10.46
C ILE A 246 14.16 -8.07 11.83
N ASN A 247 15.03 -7.57 12.69
CA ASN A 247 14.99 -7.89 14.11
C ASN A 247 13.75 -7.21 14.70
N SER A 248 12.58 -7.67 14.30
CA SER A 248 11.46 -7.58 15.17
C SER A 248 11.75 -8.52 16.32
N SER A 249 11.82 -8.04 17.54
CA SER A 249 11.54 -8.81 18.74
C SER A 249 10.05 -9.22 18.71
N GLN A 250 9.70 -10.00 17.71
CA GLN A 250 8.44 -10.68 17.51
C GLN A 250 8.80 -12.00 16.86
N THR A 251 8.28 -13.07 17.40
CA THR A 251 8.28 -14.39 16.82
C THR A 251 8.41 -14.29 15.32
N GLU A 252 9.59 -14.61 14.78
CA GLU A 252 9.87 -14.65 13.35
C GLU A 252 8.77 -15.50 12.70
N GLN A 253 7.79 -14.83 12.11
CA GLN A 253 6.97 -15.54 11.16
C GLN A 253 7.88 -15.71 9.94
N LYS A 254 8.61 -16.82 9.91
CA LYS A 254 9.47 -17.22 8.80
C LYS A 254 8.66 -17.04 7.52
N ALA A 255 9.18 -16.20 6.61
CA ALA A 255 8.50 -15.95 5.34
C ALA A 255 8.15 -17.28 4.67
N PRO A 256 6.88 -17.57 4.43
CA PRO A 256 6.45 -18.87 3.92
C PRO A 256 7.00 -19.16 2.52
N TRP A 257 7.50 -18.12 1.83
CA TRP A 257 8.12 -18.22 0.51
C TRP A 257 9.47 -17.50 0.43
N ASN A 258 10.40 -18.04 -0.39
CA ASN A 258 11.73 -17.47 -0.57
C ASN A 258 12.35 -17.93 -1.90
N PRO A 259 13.50 -17.35 -2.35
CA PRO A 259 14.14 -17.72 -3.61
C PRO A 259 14.53 -19.19 -3.73
N SER A 260 14.87 -19.88 -2.64
CA SER A 260 15.19 -21.31 -2.67
C SER A 260 13.96 -22.16 -3.01
N LYS A 261 12.82 -21.85 -2.39
CA LYS A 261 11.53 -22.52 -2.68
C LYS A 261 11.06 -22.22 -4.10
N SER A 262 11.26 -20.98 -4.58
CA SER A 262 11.01 -20.57 -5.95
C SER A 262 11.79 -21.42 -6.96
N ALA A 263 13.09 -21.60 -6.75
CA ALA A 263 13.93 -22.43 -7.62
C ALA A 263 13.52 -23.92 -7.64
N LYS A 264 13.09 -24.46 -6.49
CA LYS A 264 12.57 -25.82 -6.39
C LYS A 264 11.26 -25.99 -7.16
N LEU A 265 10.35 -25.00 -7.03
CA LEU A 265 9.08 -25.01 -7.78
C LEU A 265 9.34 -24.93 -9.29
N GLU A 266 10.25 -24.06 -9.72
CA GLU A 266 10.61 -23.95 -11.15
C GLU A 266 11.14 -25.27 -11.73
N ALA A 267 12.02 -25.93 -11.00
CA ALA A 267 12.53 -27.24 -11.41
C ALA A 267 11.41 -28.30 -11.48
N PHE A 268 10.50 -28.29 -10.52
CA PHE A 268 9.34 -29.18 -10.52
C PHE A 268 8.42 -28.91 -11.72
N ILE A 269 8.03 -27.63 -11.95
CA ILE A 269 7.13 -27.22 -13.04
C ILE A 269 7.66 -27.64 -14.40
N LYS A 270 8.96 -27.54 -14.63
CA LYS A 270 9.59 -27.98 -15.88
C LYS A 270 9.35 -29.47 -16.12
N GLY A 271 9.70 -30.34 -15.19
CA GLY A 271 9.52 -31.78 -15.33
C GLY A 271 8.07 -32.24 -15.34
N TRP A 272 7.23 -31.55 -14.55
CA TRP A 272 5.79 -31.80 -14.48
C TRP A 272 5.09 -31.47 -15.81
N GLY A 273 5.38 -30.31 -16.38
CA GLY A 273 4.82 -29.89 -17.67
C GLY A 273 5.20 -30.84 -18.80
N GLU A 274 6.45 -31.33 -18.84
CA GLU A 274 6.89 -32.33 -19.80
C GLU A 274 6.08 -33.62 -19.70
N ARG A 275 5.84 -34.13 -18.49
CA ARG A 275 5.03 -35.35 -18.25
C ARG A 275 3.58 -35.22 -18.72
N LEU A 276 3.02 -34.04 -18.60
CA LEU A 276 1.62 -33.75 -19.02
C LEU A 276 1.50 -33.43 -20.53
N GLY A 277 2.61 -33.43 -21.29
CA GLY A 277 2.60 -32.99 -22.69
C GLY A 277 2.38 -31.48 -22.82
N GLN A 278 2.56 -30.72 -21.74
CA GLN A 278 2.46 -29.27 -21.66
C GLN A 278 3.85 -28.64 -21.37
N PRO A 279 4.84 -28.80 -22.21
CA PRO A 279 6.19 -28.29 -21.97
C PRO A 279 6.22 -26.75 -22.10
N ASN A 280 7.38 -26.17 -21.77
CA ASN A 280 7.69 -24.75 -21.94
C ASN A 280 6.97 -23.79 -21.02
N TYR A 281 6.62 -24.20 -19.82
CA TYR A 281 6.22 -23.26 -18.79
C TYR A 281 7.34 -22.27 -18.50
N LYS A 282 7.01 -20.98 -18.61
CA LYS A 282 7.91 -19.87 -18.27
C LYS A 282 7.39 -19.18 -17.03
N LYS A 283 8.30 -18.77 -16.16
CA LYS A 283 8.02 -17.96 -15.00
C LYS A 283 7.56 -16.58 -15.44
N GLY A 284 6.56 -16.04 -14.74
CA GLY A 284 5.89 -14.80 -15.11
C GLY A 284 4.77 -15.04 -16.13
N ILE A 285 4.12 -13.98 -16.57
CA ILE A 285 3.08 -14.05 -17.58
C ILE A 285 3.59 -13.45 -18.87
N THR A 286 3.48 -14.22 -19.92
CA THR A 286 3.72 -13.78 -21.28
C THR A 286 2.37 -13.54 -21.96
N GLY A 287 2.14 -12.37 -22.52
CA GLY A 287 0.91 -12.09 -23.28
C GLY A 287 0.03 -10.97 -22.72
N GLY A 288 0.58 -10.13 -21.92
CA GLY A 288 -0.07 -9.01 -21.25
C GLY A 288 0.13 -9.13 -19.75
N ASP A 289 0.76 -8.15 -19.17
CA ASP A 289 0.99 -8.13 -17.73
C ASP A 289 -0.34 -7.90 -17.02
N VAL A 290 -0.99 -8.99 -16.61
CA VAL A 290 -2.22 -8.95 -15.85
C VAL A 290 -1.85 -8.70 -14.39
N GLY A 291 -1.99 -7.46 -13.94
CA GLY A 291 -1.79 -7.10 -12.54
C GLY A 291 -2.79 -7.82 -11.61
N PRO A 292 -2.52 -7.84 -10.29
CA PRO A 292 -3.38 -8.51 -9.32
C PRO A 292 -4.79 -7.92 -9.29
N ASP A 293 -4.96 -6.66 -9.66
CA ASP A 293 -6.25 -5.99 -9.79
C ASP A 293 -7.18 -6.54 -10.90
N ASN A 294 -6.63 -7.34 -11.80
CA ASN A 294 -7.35 -7.91 -12.94
C ASN A 294 -7.53 -9.42 -12.82
N LEU A 295 -7.49 -9.95 -11.60
CA LEU A 295 -7.78 -11.35 -11.30
C LEU A 295 -9.21 -11.51 -10.82
N TYR A 296 -9.91 -12.49 -11.39
CA TYR A 296 -11.30 -12.80 -11.10
C TYR A 296 -11.48 -14.28 -10.83
N THR A 297 -12.44 -14.64 -10.01
CA THR A 297 -12.83 -16.04 -9.81
C THR A 297 -13.50 -16.59 -11.07
N PHE A 298 -13.29 -17.88 -11.34
CA PHE A 298 -13.97 -18.63 -12.41
C PHE A 298 -14.69 -19.82 -11.81
N GLY A 299 -16.01 -19.95 -12.04
CA GLY A 299 -16.85 -21.01 -11.51
C GLY A 299 -18.29 -20.93 -12.04
N ASP A 300 -19.20 -21.67 -11.43
CA ASP A 300 -20.61 -21.77 -11.83
C ASP A 300 -21.45 -20.51 -11.48
N GLY A 301 -20.88 -19.57 -10.77
CA GLY A 301 -21.48 -18.29 -10.39
C GLY A 301 -20.92 -17.10 -11.17
N PRO A 302 -21.41 -15.89 -10.88
CA PRO A 302 -20.82 -14.66 -11.43
C PRO A 302 -19.36 -14.55 -10.99
N SER A 303 -18.48 -14.14 -11.91
CA SER A 303 -17.06 -13.92 -11.61
C SER A 303 -16.89 -12.71 -10.70
N GLU A 304 -16.19 -12.91 -9.59
CA GLU A 304 -15.89 -11.88 -8.61
C GLU A 304 -14.42 -11.48 -8.67
N LYS A 305 -14.13 -10.20 -8.43
CA LYS A 305 -12.76 -9.72 -8.34
C LYS A 305 -12.08 -10.35 -7.13
N MET A 306 -10.91 -10.93 -7.34
CA MET A 306 -10.12 -11.51 -6.25
C MET A 306 -9.43 -10.42 -5.43
N ASN A 307 -9.45 -10.56 -4.12
CA ASN A 307 -8.58 -9.80 -3.24
C ASN A 307 -7.19 -10.44 -3.23
N ALA A 308 -6.34 -10.04 -4.17
CA ALA A 308 -5.03 -10.64 -4.40
C ALA A 308 -3.94 -9.58 -4.55
N GLU A 309 -2.72 -9.94 -4.16
CA GLU A 309 -1.49 -9.16 -4.36
C GLU A 309 -0.31 -10.06 -4.79
N TYR A 310 0.71 -9.48 -5.40
CA TYR A 310 1.96 -10.19 -5.68
C TYR A 310 2.93 -10.03 -4.51
N SER A 311 3.54 -11.13 -4.06
CA SER A 311 4.41 -11.16 -2.90
C SER A 311 5.58 -12.10 -3.08
N ASP A 312 6.81 -11.60 -3.07
CA ASP A 312 8.03 -12.43 -3.19
C ASP A 312 8.30 -13.28 -1.92
N THR A 313 7.61 -13.00 -0.84
CA THR A 313 7.80 -13.66 0.46
C THR A 313 6.59 -14.47 0.94
N GLY A 314 5.44 -14.30 0.29
CA GLY A 314 4.17 -14.86 0.75
C GLY A 314 3.58 -14.15 1.96
N LEU A 315 4.17 -13.02 2.37
CA LEU A 315 3.63 -12.11 3.37
C LEU A 315 2.86 -10.99 2.64
N GLY A 316 1.85 -10.44 3.30
CA GLY A 316 1.01 -9.38 2.72
C GLY A 316 -0.35 -9.30 3.38
N THR A 317 -1.20 -8.41 2.88
CA THR A 317 -2.51 -8.08 3.47
C THR A 317 -3.70 -8.64 2.69
N ALA A 318 -3.50 -8.95 1.40
CA ALA A 318 -4.57 -9.51 0.59
C ALA A 318 -4.94 -10.95 1.03
N GLN A 319 -6.16 -11.35 0.71
CA GLN A 319 -6.61 -12.72 0.94
C GLN A 319 -5.71 -13.75 0.26
N TYR A 320 -5.22 -13.43 -0.96
CA TYR A 320 -4.33 -14.29 -1.74
C TYR A 320 -3.02 -13.56 -2.05
N ARG A 321 -1.91 -14.00 -1.46
CA ARG A 321 -0.56 -13.52 -1.77
C ARG A 321 0.04 -14.43 -2.83
N ILE A 322 0.10 -13.96 -4.08
CA ILE A 322 0.60 -14.72 -5.22
C ILE A 322 2.11 -14.64 -5.23
N VAL A 323 2.76 -15.76 -4.97
CA VAL A 323 4.22 -15.85 -4.86
C VAL A 323 4.88 -16.22 -6.18
N GLU A 324 4.19 -16.96 -7.05
CA GLU A 324 4.69 -17.41 -8.32
C GLU A 324 3.60 -17.48 -9.39
N ARG A 325 4.02 -17.37 -10.64
CA ARG A 325 3.15 -17.51 -11.82
C ARG A 325 3.91 -18.23 -12.91
N TYR A 326 3.27 -19.18 -13.58
CA TYR A 326 3.83 -19.89 -14.73
C TYR A 326 2.80 -20.00 -15.83
N SER A 327 3.26 -19.86 -17.10
CA SER A 327 2.40 -20.02 -18.27
C SER A 327 3.18 -20.68 -19.42
N ASN A 328 2.49 -21.54 -20.18
CA ASN A 328 2.98 -22.11 -21.43
C ASN A 328 2.48 -21.33 -22.65
N TRP A 329 2.53 -20.01 -22.61
CA TRP A 329 1.98 -19.10 -23.62
C TRP A 329 2.34 -19.43 -25.06
N ASP A 330 3.48 -20.06 -25.29
CA ASP A 330 3.95 -20.49 -26.63
C ASP A 330 3.06 -21.59 -27.25
N LYS A 331 2.10 -22.14 -26.51
CA LYS A 331 1.18 -23.20 -26.91
C LYS A 331 -0.19 -22.74 -27.38
N PHE A 332 -0.35 -21.46 -27.72
CA PHE A 332 -1.63 -20.97 -28.22
C PHE A 332 -2.19 -21.90 -29.32
N PRO A 333 -3.51 -22.31 -29.29
CA PRO A 333 -4.54 -21.82 -28.34
C PRO A 333 -4.60 -22.56 -26.99
N ASP A 334 -3.84 -23.61 -26.78
CA ASP A 334 -3.88 -24.45 -25.56
C ASP A 334 -2.99 -23.86 -24.45
N VAL A 335 -3.27 -22.62 -24.06
CA VAL A 335 -2.51 -21.93 -23.02
C VAL A 335 -3.04 -22.29 -21.65
N HIS A 336 -2.12 -22.69 -20.77
CA HIS A 336 -2.39 -22.89 -19.35
C HIS A 336 -1.57 -21.91 -18.52
N SER A 337 -2.22 -21.24 -17.58
CA SER A 337 -1.55 -20.35 -16.62
C SER A 337 -1.86 -20.79 -15.20
N TYR A 338 -0.82 -20.90 -14.38
CA TYR A 338 -0.91 -21.30 -12.99
C TYR A 338 -0.41 -20.18 -12.08
N TYR A 339 -1.18 -19.90 -11.03
CA TYR A 339 -0.91 -18.90 -10.01
C TYR A 339 -0.78 -19.59 -8.66
N PHE A 340 0.35 -19.42 -8.02
CA PHE A 340 0.68 -20.02 -6.74
C PHE A 340 0.47 -18.98 -5.64
N ALA A 341 -0.52 -19.17 -4.81
CA ALA A 341 -0.91 -18.23 -3.78
C ALA A 341 -0.84 -18.84 -2.38
N ILE A 342 -0.49 -18.00 -1.41
CA ILE A 342 -0.60 -18.31 0.01
C ILE A 342 -1.72 -17.45 0.56
N THR A 343 -2.72 -18.06 1.18
CA THR A 343 -3.87 -17.34 1.75
C THR A 343 -3.47 -16.55 3.00
N ASN A 344 -4.29 -15.59 3.42
CA ASN A 344 -4.11 -14.87 4.68
C ASN A 344 -4.10 -15.78 5.92
N THR A 345 -4.60 -17.05 5.80
CA THR A 345 -4.51 -18.10 6.84
C THR A 345 -3.25 -18.96 6.73
N GLY A 346 -2.37 -18.69 5.72
CA GLY A 346 -1.14 -19.46 5.50
C GLY A 346 -1.31 -20.71 4.63
N GLU A 347 -2.50 -20.97 4.10
CA GLU A 347 -2.75 -22.14 3.24
C GLU A 347 -2.18 -21.92 1.83
N ALA A 348 -1.54 -22.96 1.30
CA ALA A 348 -1.08 -23.01 -0.07
C ALA A 348 -2.23 -23.35 -1.02
N ILE A 349 -2.42 -22.55 -2.06
CA ILE A 349 -3.42 -22.80 -3.10
C ILE A 349 -2.84 -22.53 -4.48
N VAL A 350 -3.11 -23.43 -5.44
CA VAL A 350 -2.74 -23.23 -6.85
C VAL A 350 -4.01 -22.97 -7.64
N PHE A 351 -4.04 -21.83 -8.30
CA PHE A 351 -5.09 -21.50 -9.25
C PHE A 351 -4.65 -21.82 -10.67
N HIS A 352 -5.62 -22.17 -11.50
CA HIS A 352 -5.44 -22.43 -12.93
C HIS A 352 -6.37 -21.54 -13.74
N SER A 353 -5.85 -21.01 -14.84
CA SER A 353 -6.63 -20.35 -15.88
C SER A 353 -6.38 -21.06 -17.22
N PRO A 354 -7.44 -21.61 -17.82
CA PRO A 354 -7.37 -22.21 -19.15
C PRO A 354 -7.62 -21.19 -20.26
N THR A 355 -7.83 -19.90 -19.93
CA THR A 355 -8.26 -18.88 -20.88
C THR A 355 -7.40 -17.63 -20.78
N THR A 356 -7.34 -16.91 -21.90
CA THR A 356 -6.65 -15.62 -22.03
C THR A 356 -7.64 -14.63 -22.64
N ASN A 357 -8.26 -13.81 -21.80
CA ASN A 357 -9.27 -12.83 -22.24
C ASN A 357 -8.73 -11.39 -22.21
N GLY A 358 -7.52 -11.17 -22.71
CA GLY A 358 -6.92 -9.85 -22.92
C GLY A 358 -7.13 -8.85 -21.75
N GLY A 359 -6.15 -8.71 -20.85
CA GLY A 359 -6.16 -7.73 -19.77
C GLY A 359 -6.83 -8.18 -18.46
N VAL A 360 -7.57 -9.29 -18.44
CA VAL A 360 -8.11 -9.93 -17.23
C VAL A 360 -7.81 -11.42 -17.22
N MET A 361 -7.71 -12.00 -16.03
CA MET A 361 -7.47 -13.44 -15.86
C MET A 361 -8.54 -14.04 -14.93
N TYR A 362 -9.17 -15.10 -15.43
CA TYR A 362 -10.16 -15.86 -14.68
C TYR A 362 -9.54 -17.10 -14.08
N LEU A 363 -9.58 -17.23 -12.76
CA LEU A 363 -8.87 -18.23 -11.99
C LEU A 363 -9.83 -19.15 -11.24
N LYS A 364 -9.59 -20.46 -11.30
CA LYS A 364 -10.21 -21.45 -10.43
C LYS A 364 -9.14 -22.25 -9.71
N PRO A 365 -9.38 -22.79 -8.52
CA PRO A 365 -8.48 -23.74 -7.92
C PRO A 365 -8.18 -24.89 -8.88
N THR A 366 -6.92 -25.29 -8.96
CA THR A 366 -6.53 -26.38 -9.88
C THR A 366 -7.10 -27.72 -9.42
N GLU A 367 -7.52 -28.53 -10.35
CA GLU A 367 -7.93 -29.93 -10.10
C GLU A 367 -6.70 -30.87 -10.10
N ASN A 368 -5.53 -30.39 -10.51
CA ASN A 368 -4.32 -31.18 -10.54
C ASN A 368 -3.71 -31.30 -9.14
N THR A 369 -3.83 -32.48 -8.57
CA THR A 369 -3.40 -32.77 -7.19
C THR A 369 -1.88 -32.79 -7.02
N GLU A 370 -1.11 -33.11 -8.09
CA GLU A 370 0.35 -33.21 -8.06
C GLU A 370 0.98 -31.81 -7.84
N ILE A 371 0.56 -30.82 -8.64
CA ILE A 371 1.07 -29.44 -8.53
C ILE A 371 0.62 -28.78 -7.22
N GLN A 372 -0.61 -29.07 -6.77
CA GLN A 372 -1.13 -28.59 -5.51
C GLN A 372 -0.34 -29.16 -4.33
N ALA A 373 -0.06 -30.46 -4.34
CA ALA A 373 0.69 -31.13 -3.27
C ALA A 373 2.14 -30.64 -3.19
N GLU A 374 2.81 -30.47 -4.33
CA GLU A 374 4.19 -29.96 -4.35
C GLU A 374 4.27 -28.52 -3.85
N PHE A 375 3.36 -27.65 -4.27
CA PHE A 375 3.37 -26.28 -3.78
C PHE A 375 3.10 -26.23 -2.26
N LYS A 376 2.14 -27.00 -1.77
CA LYS A 376 1.87 -27.11 -0.33
C LYS A 376 3.11 -27.60 0.42
N ARG A 377 3.77 -28.66 -0.05
CA ARG A 377 5.02 -29.17 0.53
C ARG A 377 6.09 -28.09 0.64
N LEU A 378 6.27 -27.30 -0.44
CA LEU A 378 7.26 -26.22 -0.45
C LEU A 378 6.91 -25.09 0.53
N VAL A 379 5.64 -24.72 0.66
CA VAL A 379 5.20 -23.71 1.63
C VAL A 379 5.46 -24.19 3.07
N GLU A 380 5.18 -25.47 3.37
CA GLU A 380 5.35 -26.09 4.69
C GLU A 380 6.82 -26.48 4.99
N GLU A 381 7.72 -26.45 4.00
CA GLU A 381 9.15 -26.74 4.18
C GLU A 381 9.81 -25.69 5.07
N GLU A 382 10.52 -26.12 6.12
CA GLU A 382 11.22 -25.24 7.07
C GLU A 382 12.50 -24.58 6.49
#